data_4d1f49a5aa8bdd62c50721263062f217
#
_entry.id   4d1f49a5aa8bdd62c50721263062f217
#
_cell.length_a   1.000
_cell.length_b   1.000
_cell.length_c   1.000
_cell.angle_alpha   90.00
_cell.angle_beta   90.00
_cell.angle_gamma   90.00
#
_symmetry.space_group_name_H-M   'P 1'
#
loop_
_entity.id
_entity.type
_entity.pdbx_description
1 polymer ?
#
loop_
_entity_poly.entity_id
_entity_poly.type
_entity_poly.pdbx_seq_one_letter_code
_entity_poly.pdbx_strand_id
1 'polypeptide(L)'
;LEIPGTASAMVTAYDGYQLRQKGHGLEALSVCMTSSTFGGISSALVLMFLAPLLASFALKFGPPEYFMLGMLGIATVIGMAGKDCWKHFLSMGFGLWLSCIGISTSTGMTRFTFGSLSLMDGIPLVPRMIGLFGILSVLKIAEKVGQDSGDWNAQMVDEAEHEVNAGTKDKVAFPSRARCKQLLPTWLRASVIGNLLGCMPGAGMTMAIFTAYDVEKRVHPEKKFGTGEWEGIAAPEAANNAVVASSMVPLLSLGIPGNSTAALFIGALTIHGLVAGPTLFSENPEMAYLIIVAFLVGNLMMLPMALLYCKYLAAQILKLNPKVLSA
;
A
#
# COMPACT_ATOMS: atom_id res chain seq x y z
N LEU A 1 -9.86 -11.63 -13.84
CA LEU A 1 -8.61 -11.13 -14.41
C LEU A 1 -7.44 -11.62 -13.57
N GLU A 2 -6.56 -12.41 -14.15
CA GLU A 2 -5.33 -12.90 -13.50
C GLU A 2 -4.22 -11.85 -13.44
N ILE A 3 -4.49 -10.61 -13.82
CA ILE A 3 -3.50 -9.54 -13.86
C ILE A 3 -3.62 -8.71 -12.57
N PRO A 4 -2.83 -8.99 -11.53
CA PRO A 4 -2.78 -8.14 -10.36
C PRO A 4 -2.13 -6.81 -10.74
N GLY A 5 -2.85 -5.70 -10.61
CA GLY A 5 -2.30 -4.36 -10.87
C GLY A 5 -1.17 -3.96 -9.93
N THR A 6 -1.06 -4.65 -8.79
CA THR A 6 -0.01 -4.47 -7.78
C THR A 6 0.37 -5.81 -7.16
N ALA A 7 1.59 -5.92 -6.63
CA ALA A 7 2.02 -7.11 -5.90
C ALA A 7 1.09 -7.43 -4.71
N SER A 8 0.41 -6.43 -4.17
CA SER A 8 -0.55 -6.57 -3.07
C SER A 8 -1.88 -7.20 -3.50
N ALA A 9 -2.25 -7.15 -4.77
CA ALA A 9 -3.48 -7.77 -5.27
C ALA A 9 -3.29 -9.25 -5.67
N MET A 10 -2.06 -9.76 -5.64
CA MET A 10 -1.74 -11.13 -6.10
C MET A 10 -2.45 -12.19 -5.28
N VAL A 11 -2.51 -12.04 -3.97
CA VAL A 11 -3.13 -13.03 -3.06
C VAL A 11 -4.65 -13.08 -3.24
N THR A 12 -5.28 -11.92 -3.42
CA THR A 12 -6.71 -11.83 -3.69
C THR A 12 -7.08 -12.53 -5.00
N ALA A 13 -6.18 -12.55 -5.99
CA ALA A 13 -6.42 -13.21 -7.27
C ALA A 13 -6.54 -14.74 -7.14
N TYR A 14 -5.90 -15.38 -6.16
CA TYR A 14 -5.95 -16.83 -5.99
C TYR A 14 -7.39 -17.36 -5.85
N ASP A 15 -8.16 -16.76 -4.96
CA ASP A 15 -9.54 -17.16 -4.73
C ASP A 15 -10.54 -16.36 -5.59
N GLY A 16 -10.21 -15.10 -5.89
CA GLY A 16 -11.04 -14.22 -6.70
C GLY A 16 -11.27 -14.72 -8.13
N TYR A 17 -10.23 -15.24 -8.76
CA TYR A 17 -10.31 -15.84 -10.09
C TYR A 17 -11.21 -17.08 -10.07
N GLN A 18 -11.05 -17.97 -9.10
CA GLN A 18 -11.86 -19.18 -8.97
C GLN A 18 -13.34 -18.86 -8.70
N LEU A 19 -13.63 -17.84 -7.89
CA LEU A 19 -15.00 -17.37 -7.68
C LEU A 19 -15.63 -16.84 -8.97
N ARG A 20 -14.84 -16.14 -9.79
CA ARG A 20 -15.30 -15.69 -11.10
C ARG A 20 -15.63 -16.85 -12.02
N GLN A 21 -14.77 -17.87 -12.10
CA GLN A 21 -15.04 -19.07 -12.92
C GLN A 21 -16.30 -19.82 -12.47
N LYS A 22 -16.63 -19.76 -11.18
CA LYS A 22 -17.87 -20.31 -10.62
C LYS A 22 -19.12 -19.44 -10.90
N GLY A 23 -18.98 -18.30 -11.57
CA GLY A 23 -20.08 -17.39 -11.91
C GLY A 23 -20.38 -16.33 -10.84
N HIS A 24 -19.56 -16.23 -9.77
CA HIS A 24 -19.69 -15.27 -8.66
C HIS A 24 -18.77 -14.04 -8.78
N GLY A 25 -18.38 -13.66 -10.00
CA GLY A 25 -17.39 -12.62 -10.22
C GLY A 25 -17.78 -11.25 -9.69
N LEU A 26 -19.03 -10.82 -9.90
CA LEU A 26 -19.51 -9.52 -9.43
C LEU A 26 -19.75 -9.49 -7.91
N GLU A 27 -20.22 -10.62 -7.33
CA GLU A 27 -20.33 -10.76 -5.86
C GLU A 27 -18.94 -10.72 -5.23
N ALA A 28 -17.95 -11.42 -5.80
CA ALA A 28 -16.56 -11.41 -5.32
C ALA A 28 -15.97 -9.99 -5.33
N LEU A 29 -16.21 -9.23 -6.42
CA LEU A 29 -15.78 -7.84 -6.52
C LEU A 29 -16.44 -6.96 -5.44
N SER A 30 -17.72 -7.16 -5.18
CA SER A 30 -18.44 -6.45 -4.11
C SER A 30 -17.89 -6.78 -2.71
N VAL A 31 -17.51 -8.04 -2.48
CA VAL A 31 -16.84 -8.47 -1.23
C VAL A 31 -15.46 -7.84 -1.12
N CYS A 32 -14.67 -7.81 -2.20
CA CYS A 32 -13.37 -7.11 -2.22
C CYS A 32 -13.53 -5.65 -1.79
N MET A 33 -14.45 -4.90 -2.43
CA MET A 33 -14.66 -3.47 -2.14
C MET A 33 -15.14 -3.23 -0.71
N THR A 34 -16.03 -4.08 -0.21
CA THR A 34 -16.53 -3.98 1.18
C THR A 34 -15.42 -4.29 2.19
N SER A 35 -14.61 -5.33 1.92
CA SER A 35 -13.47 -5.71 2.75
C SER A 35 -12.41 -4.60 2.80
N SER A 36 -12.09 -4.05 1.63
CA SER A 36 -11.17 -2.90 1.48
C SER A 36 -11.65 -1.69 2.27
N THR A 37 -12.94 -1.36 2.16
CA THR A 37 -13.54 -0.25 2.91
C THR A 37 -13.48 -0.48 4.42
N PHE A 38 -13.79 -1.69 4.88
CA PHE A 38 -13.71 -2.04 6.30
C PHE A 38 -12.28 -1.89 6.83
N GLY A 39 -11.30 -2.44 6.13
CA GLY A 39 -9.87 -2.29 6.45
C GLY A 39 -9.45 -0.82 6.46
N GLY A 40 -9.83 -0.05 5.45
CA GLY A 40 -9.51 1.35 5.33
C GLY A 40 -10.10 2.23 6.44
N ILE A 41 -11.37 2.01 6.81
CA ILE A 41 -12.00 2.72 7.94
C ILE A 41 -11.29 2.36 9.25
N SER A 42 -10.99 1.06 9.47
CA SER A 42 -10.27 0.63 10.68
C SER A 42 -8.91 1.31 10.80
N SER A 43 -8.16 1.43 9.69
CA SER A 43 -6.85 2.08 9.68
C SER A 43 -6.93 3.59 9.86
N ALA A 44 -7.95 4.24 9.29
CA ALA A 44 -8.19 5.66 9.51
C ALA A 44 -8.51 5.97 10.99
N LEU A 45 -9.27 5.09 11.65
CA LEU A 45 -9.51 5.19 13.09
C LEU A 45 -8.23 4.98 13.89
N VAL A 46 -7.41 3.99 13.54
CA VAL A 46 -6.09 3.79 14.18
C VAL A 46 -5.22 5.03 13.99
N LEU A 47 -5.16 5.60 12.78
CA LEU A 47 -4.44 6.83 12.51
C LEU A 47 -4.95 7.99 13.38
N MET A 48 -6.26 8.15 13.47
CA MET A 48 -6.92 9.24 14.21
C MET A 48 -6.55 9.24 15.70
N PHE A 49 -6.52 8.08 16.32
CA PHE A 49 -6.26 7.97 17.76
C PHE A 49 -4.76 7.80 18.08
N LEU A 50 -4.05 7.01 17.27
CA LEU A 50 -2.68 6.62 17.61
C LEU A 50 -1.64 7.66 17.17
N ALA A 51 -1.84 8.37 16.04
CA ALA A 51 -0.84 9.31 15.57
C ALA A 51 -0.66 10.54 16.49
N PRO A 52 -1.72 11.22 16.98
CA PRO A 52 -1.54 12.31 17.96
C PRO A 52 -0.95 11.83 19.28
N LEU A 53 -1.34 10.63 19.74
CA LEU A 53 -0.81 10.03 20.95
C LEU A 53 0.69 9.78 20.83
N LEU A 54 1.15 9.16 19.76
CA LEU A 54 2.57 8.93 19.52
C LEU A 54 3.34 10.22 19.29
N ALA A 55 2.77 11.21 18.60
CA ALA A 55 3.40 12.51 18.42
C ALA A 55 3.64 13.21 19.77
N SER A 56 2.64 13.20 20.67
CA SER A 56 2.79 13.78 22.02
C SER A 56 3.87 13.07 22.85
N PHE A 57 4.06 11.77 22.63
CA PHE A 57 5.14 11.00 23.25
C PHE A 57 6.50 11.35 22.64
N ALA A 58 6.56 11.47 21.32
CA ALA A 58 7.78 11.78 20.58
C ALA A 58 8.32 13.20 20.86
N LEU A 59 7.46 14.14 21.20
CA LEU A 59 7.88 15.49 21.63
C LEU A 59 8.71 15.47 22.94
N LYS A 60 8.66 14.38 23.72
CA LYS A 60 9.46 14.18 24.92
C LYS A 60 10.83 13.56 24.63
N PHE A 61 11.09 13.17 23.38
CA PHE A 61 12.34 12.54 22.99
C PHE A 61 13.46 13.55 22.91
N GLY A 62 14.61 13.19 23.48
CA GLY A 62 15.85 13.91 23.32
C GLY A 62 16.72 13.34 22.20
N PRO A 63 17.94 13.87 22.01
CA PRO A 63 18.87 13.40 21.00
C PRO A 63 19.17 11.89 21.04
N PRO A 64 19.28 11.22 22.20
CA PRO A 64 19.51 9.78 22.27
C PRO A 64 18.35 8.96 21.68
N GLU A 65 17.11 9.37 21.98
CA GLU A 65 15.92 8.67 21.49
C GLU A 65 15.78 8.83 19.96
N TYR A 66 16.06 10.02 19.42
CA TYR A 66 16.09 10.23 17.96
C TYR A 66 17.18 9.41 17.27
N PHE A 67 18.36 9.26 17.91
CA PHE A 67 19.38 8.36 17.41
C PHE A 67 18.89 6.91 17.37
N MET A 68 18.23 6.44 18.42
CA MET A 68 17.66 5.08 18.46
C MET A 68 16.54 4.89 17.42
N LEU A 69 15.73 5.91 17.15
CA LEU A 69 14.75 5.89 16.06
C LEU A 69 15.43 5.77 14.69
N GLY A 70 16.53 6.47 14.46
CA GLY A 70 17.34 6.34 13.26
C GLY A 70 17.91 4.91 13.11
N MET A 71 18.42 4.34 14.20
CA MET A 71 18.90 2.96 14.23
C MET A 71 17.76 1.95 13.97
N LEU A 72 16.57 2.18 14.52
CA LEU A 72 15.39 1.37 14.24
C LEU A 72 15.02 1.43 12.74
N GLY A 73 15.05 2.63 12.13
CA GLY A 73 14.83 2.79 10.70
C GLY A 73 15.82 1.98 9.85
N ILE A 74 17.10 2.03 10.21
CA ILE A 74 18.16 1.24 9.55
C ILE A 74 17.91 -0.26 9.76
N ALA A 75 17.62 -0.69 10.98
CA ALA A 75 17.37 -2.09 11.30
C ALA A 75 16.15 -2.65 10.54
N THR A 76 15.08 -1.86 10.37
CA THR A 76 13.90 -2.27 9.60
C THR A 76 14.23 -2.46 8.12
N VAL A 77 15.02 -1.56 7.51
CA VAL A 77 15.47 -1.71 6.12
C VAL A 77 16.30 -2.99 5.94
N ILE A 78 17.20 -3.29 6.89
CA ILE A 78 18.00 -4.52 6.88
C ILE A 78 17.10 -5.75 7.08
N GLY A 79 16.14 -5.70 7.99
CA GLY A 79 15.18 -6.79 8.24
C GLY A 79 14.33 -7.16 7.04
N MET A 80 14.07 -6.22 6.13
CA MET A 80 13.36 -6.46 4.87
C MET A 80 14.23 -7.12 3.78
N ALA A 81 15.52 -7.24 3.98
CA ALA A 81 16.50 -7.56 2.94
C ALA A 81 16.44 -8.99 2.39
N GLY A 82 15.63 -9.90 2.92
CA GLY A 82 15.50 -11.27 2.41
C GLY A 82 16.84 -11.96 2.09
N LYS A 83 16.90 -12.63 0.93
CA LYS A 83 18.12 -13.34 0.48
C LYS A 83 19.22 -12.41 -0.06
N ASP A 84 18.87 -11.18 -0.47
CA ASP A 84 19.78 -10.23 -1.12
C ASP A 84 20.27 -9.11 -0.15
N CYS A 85 20.60 -9.45 1.09
CA CYS A 85 21.06 -8.49 2.12
C CYS A 85 22.14 -7.51 1.62
N TRP A 86 23.06 -7.97 0.79
CA TRP A 86 24.14 -7.17 0.22
C TRP A 86 23.62 -5.97 -0.60
N LYS A 87 22.63 -6.18 -1.46
CA LYS A 87 22.03 -5.10 -2.28
C LYS A 87 21.36 -4.05 -1.42
N HIS A 88 20.69 -4.48 -0.35
CA HIS A 88 20.03 -3.58 0.60
C HIS A 88 21.06 -2.76 1.40
N PHE A 89 22.19 -3.37 1.80
CA PHE A 89 23.29 -2.66 2.43
C PHE A 89 23.90 -1.60 1.54
N LEU A 90 24.15 -1.91 0.27
CA LEU A 90 24.64 -0.94 -0.71
C LEU A 90 23.66 0.20 -0.95
N SER A 91 22.37 -0.10 -1.13
CA SER A 91 21.33 0.91 -1.31
C SER A 91 21.21 1.81 -0.09
N MET A 92 21.27 1.25 1.11
CA MET A 92 21.25 2.00 2.36
C MET A 92 22.47 2.91 2.48
N GLY A 93 23.68 2.37 2.25
CA GLY A 93 24.92 3.15 2.26
C GLY A 93 24.89 4.29 1.26
N PHE A 94 24.38 4.04 0.05
CA PHE A 94 24.19 5.05 -0.97
C PHE A 94 23.19 6.14 -0.54
N GLY A 95 22.06 5.75 0.05
CA GLY A 95 21.06 6.70 0.58
C GLY A 95 21.62 7.56 1.71
N LEU A 96 22.36 6.98 2.64
CA LEU A 96 23.06 7.72 3.70
C LEU A 96 24.10 8.68 3.14
N TRP A 97 24.88 8.25 2.16
CA TRP A 97 25.84 9.12 1.47
C TRP A 97 25.13 10.30 0.78
N LEU A 98 24.05 10.07 0.04
CA LEU A 98 23.26 11.14 -0.57
C LEU A 98 22.72 12.14 0.47
N SER A 99 22.37 11.68 1.65
CA SER A 99 21.88 12.54 2.74
C SER A 99 22.98 13.42 3.35
N CYS A 100 24.25 13.06 3.16
CA CYS A 100 25.38 13.85 3.63
C CYS A 100 25.78 15.01 2.71
N ILE A 101 25.19 15.08 1.49
CA ILE A 101 25.49 16.18 0.55
C ILE A 101 24.86 17.47 1.07
N GLY A 102 25.64 18.54 1.13
CA GLY A 102 25.18 19.86 1.57
C GLY A 102 26.00 20.44 2.72
N ILE A 103 25.44 21.44 3.41
CA ILE A 103 26.06 22.06 4.58
C ILE A 103 25.72 21.24 5.84
N SER A 104 26.74 20.88 6.57
CA SER A 104 26.56 20.22 7.88
C SER A 104 25.95 21.18 8.89
N THR A 105 24.80 20.83 9.44
CA THR A 105 24.12 21.64 10.48
C THR A 105 24.92 21.77 11.77
N SER A 106 25.82 20.83 12.06
CA SER A 106 26.64 20.82 13.28
C SER A 106 27.94 21.61 13.16
N THR A 107 28.55 21.65 11.95
CA THR A 107 29.87 22.25 11.73
C THR A 107 29.86 23.44 10.77
N GLY A 108 28.75 23.66 10.05
CA GLY A 108 28.67 24.68 8.99
C GLY A 108 29.53 24.40 7.74
N MET A 109 30.27 23.28 7.72
CA MET A 109 31.14 22.93 6.61
C MET A 109 30.35 22.29 5.47
N THR A 110 30.73 22.58 4.22
CA THR A 110 30.18 21.95 3.02
C THR A 110 30.71 20.53 2.88
N ARG A 111 29.82 19.56 2.55
CA ARG A 111 30.16 18.16 2.30
C ARG A 111 29.66 17.75 0.92
N PHE A 112 30.53 17.16 0.11
CA PHE A 112 30.22 16.60 -1.21
C PHE A 112 29.49 17.55 -2.16
N THR A 113 29.71 18.88 -2.02
CA THR A 113 29.08 19.91 -2.88
C THR A 113 29.84 20.12 -4.19
N PHE A 114 31.09 19.63 -4.29
CA PHE A 114 31.97 19.77 -5.46
C PHE A 114 32.07 21.22 -5.97
N GLY A 115 31.94 22.20 -5.09
CA GLY A 115 31.96 23.62 -5.43
C GLY A 115 30.66 24.17 -6.04
N SER A 116 29.62 23.37 -6.15
CA SER A 116 28.32 23.83 -6.68
C SER A 116 27.47 24.48 -5.58
N LEU A 117 27.04 25.73 -5.85
CA LEU A 117 26.14 26.46 -4.96
C LEU A 117 24.78 25.76 -4.83
N SER A 118 24.30 25.13 -5.91
CA SER A 118 23.03 24.41 -5.92
C SER A 118 23.00 23.15 -5.01
N LEU A 119 24.18 22.63 -4.62
CA LEU A 119 24.29 21.47 -3.75
C LEU A 119 24.55 21.88 -2.27
N MET A 120 24.64 23.17 -1.96
CA MET A 120 24.84 23.62 -0.58
C MET A 120 23.64 23.26 0.32
N ASP A 121 22.43 23.37 -0.20
CA ASP A 121 21.21 22.98 0.52
C ASP A 121 20.93 21.47 0.44
N GLY A 122 21.89 20.70 -0.09
CA GLY A 122 21.72 19.27 -0.37
C GLY A 122 20.86 19.02 -1.61
N ILE A 123 20.56 17.74 -1.85
CA ILE A 123 19.61 17.37 -2.91
C ILE A 123 18.20 17.39 -2.30
N PRO A 124 17.25 18.19 -2.81
CA PRO A 124 15.90 18.25 -2.28
C PRO A 124 15.23 16.86 -2.29
N LEU A 125 14.38 16.59 -1.28
CA LEU A 125 13.75 15.27 -1.10
C LEU A 125 12.91 14.87 -2.31
N VAL A 126 12.12 15.81 -2.85
CA VAL A 126 11.17 15.51 -3.94
C VAL A 126 11.87 15.04 -5.22
N PRO A 127 12.90 15.74 -5.77
CA PRO A 127 13.67 15.21 -6.90
C PRO A 127 14.32 13.85 -6.63
N ARG A 128 14.81 13.61 -5.40
CA ARG A 128 15.36 12.30 -5.01
C ARG A 128 14.32 11.20 -5.11
N MET A 129 13.12 11.45 -4.59
CA MET A 129 12.03 10.48 -4.60
C MET A 129 11.54 10.20 -6.02
N ILE A 130 11.34 11.23 -6.84
CA ILE A 130 10.94 11.07 -8.24
C ILE A 130 12.01 10.31 -9.02
N GLY A 131 13.30 10.65 -8.83
CA GLY A 131 14.40 9.96 -9.49
C GLY A 131 14.49 8.49 -9.13
N LEU A 132 14.44 8.16 -7.83
CA LEU A 132 14.60 6.78 -7.36
C LEU A 132 13.39 5.89 -7.69
N PHE A 133 12.17 6.39 -7.50
CA PHE A 133 10.96 5.58 -7.70
C PHE A 133 10.37 5.72 -9.10
N GLY A 134 10.33 6.93 -9.66
CA GLY A 134 9.76 7.19 -10.97
C GLY A 134 10.60 6.57 -12.09
N ILE A 135 11.90 6.84 -12.12
CA ILE A 135 12.82 6.28 -13.15
C ILE A 135 12.87 4.76 -13.03
N LEU A 136 12.94 4.20 -11.82
CA LEU A 136 12.93 2.76 -11.63
C LEU A 136 11.65 2.11 -12.19
N SER A 137 10.50 2.75 -12.00
CA SER A 137 9.23 2.24 -12.53
C SER A 137 9.21 2.25 -14.06
N VAL A 138 9.70 3.33 -14.67
CA VAL A 138 9.84 3.43 -16.14
C VAL A 138 10.79 2.37 -16.69
N LEU A 139 11.95 2.17 -16.04
CA LEU A 139 12.92 1.14 -16.47
C LEU A 139 12.33 -0.27 -16.38
N LYS A 140 11.58 -0.59 -15.30
CA LYS A 140 10.91 -1.89 -15.16
C LYS A 140 9.83 -2.11 -16.23
N ILE A 141 9.10 -1.07 -16.60
CA ILE A 141 8.11 -1.16 -17.69
C ILE A 141 8.84 -1.37 -19.03
N ALA A 142 9.90 -0.63 -19.29
CA ALA A 142 10.69 -0.76 -20.52
C ALA A 142 11.34 -2.16 -20.64
N GLU A 143 11.83 -2.73 -19.54
CA GLU A 143 12.37 -4.09 -19.49
C GLU A 143 11.31 -5.14 -19.85
N LYS A 144 10.11 -5.03 -19.26
CA LYS A 144 8.98 -5.93 -19.58
C LYS A 144 8.55 -5.85 -21.03
N VAL A 145 8.42 -4.63 -21.58
CA VAL A 145 8.06 -4.44 -23.00
C VAL A 145 9.10 -5.06 -23.94
N GLY A 146 10.38 -5.08 -23.55
CA GLY A 146 11.45 -5.71 -24.33
C GLY A 146 11.46 -7.23 -24.25
N GLN A 147 10.93 -7.84 -23.20
CA GLN A 147 10.90 -9.30 -23.01
C GLN A 147 9.64 -9.97 -23.56
N ASP A 148 8.50 -9.27 -23.58
CA ASP A 148 7.17 -9.84 -23.85
C ASP A 148 6.70 -9.73 -25.32
N SER A 149 7.57 -9.47 -26.27
CA SER A 149 7.15 -9.25 -27.66
C SER A 149 6.64 -10.50 -28.42
N GLY A 150 6.57 -11.67 -27.80
CA GLY A 150 6.21 -12.91 -28.50
C GLY A 150 5.01 -13.72 -27.99
N ASP A 151 4.78 -13.79 -26.68
CA ASP A 151 3.91 -14.85 -26.11
C ASP A 151 2.63 -14.34 -25.41
N TRP A 152 2.58 -13.08 -25.00
CA TRP A 152 1.45 -12.50 -24.27
C TRP A 152 0.15 -12.43 -25.09
N ASN A 153 0.27 -12.15 -26.39
CA ASN A 153 -0.90 -12.00 -27.25
C ASN A 153 -1.64 -13.33 -27.52
N ALA A 154 -0.93 -14.45 -27.51
CA ALA A 154 -1.53 -15.76 -27.78
C ALA A 154 -2.28 -16.31 -26.55
N GLN A 155 -1.71 -16.20 -25.36
CA GLN A 155 -2.35 -16.68 -24.13
C GLN A 155 -3.56 -15.83 -23.73
N MET A 156 -3.49 -14.50 -23.89
CA MET A 156 -4.60 -13.59 -23.58
C MET A 156 -5.81 -13.77 -24.52
N VAL A 157 -5.59 -14.17 -25.76
CA VAL A 157 -6.68 -14.36 -26.74
C VAL A 157 -7.43 -15.67 -26.49
N ASP A 158 -6.74 -16.74 -26.11
CA ASP A 158 -7.36 -18.06 -25.85
C ASP A 158 -8.17 -18.04 -24.52
N GLU A 159 -7.67 -17.38 -23.48
CA GLU A 159 -8.39 -17.19 -22.22
C GLU A 159 -9.61 -16.27 -22.36
N ALA A 160 -9.51 -15.24 -23.20
CA ALA A 160 -10.59 -14.29 -23.43
C ALA A 160 -11.77 -14.90 -24.21
N GLU A 161 -11.55 -15.85 -25.11
CA GLU A 161 -12.63 -16.55 -25.81
C GLU A 161 -13.41 -17.51 -24.89
N HIS A 162 -12.73 -18.11 -23.90
CA HIS A 162 -13.41 -18.90 -22.87
C HIS A 162 -14.19 -18.04 -21.87
N GLU A 163 -13.78 -16.78 -21.63
CA GLU A 163 -14.43 -15.86 -20.70
C GLU A 163 -15.77 -15.27 -21.21
N VAL A 164 -15.91 -15.07 -22.52
CA VAL A 164 -17.15 -14.49 -23.11
C VAL A 164 -18.34 -15.43 -22.96
N ASN A 165 -18.11 -16.74 -22.82
CA ASN A 165 -19.14 -17.76 -22.70
C ASN A 165 -19.62 -18.04 -21.26
N ALA A 166 -18.93 -17.55 -20.23
CA ALA A 166 -19.39 -17.62 -18.85
C ALA A 166 -20.38 -16.48 -18.57
N GLY A 167 -21.62 -16.66 -19.00
CA GLY A 167 -22.70 -15.70 -18.78
C GLY A 167 -22.81 -15.31 -17.32
N THR A 168 -22.49 -14.06 -17.00
CA THR A 168 -22.62 -13.49 -15.65
C THR A 168 -24.11 -13.42 -15.31
N LYS A 169 -24.59 -14.38 -14.49
CA LYS A 169 -25.92 -14.34 -13.88
C LYS A 169 -25.98 -13.36 -12.72
N ASP A 170 -24.85 -12.84 -12.29
CA ASP A 170 -24.71 -12.01 -11.09
C ASP A 170 -25.01 -10.54 -11.36
N LYS A 171 -25.65 -9.90 -10.39
CA LYS A 171 -25.84 -8.44 -10.34
C LYS A 171 -24.84 -7.84 -9.36
N VAL A 172 -24.24 -6.72 -9.73
CA VAL A 172 -23.47 -5.92 -8.77
C VAL A 172 -24.43 -5.45 -7.69
N ALA A 173 -24.25 -5.98 -6.50
CA ALA A 173 -25.02 -5.62 -5.32
C ALA A 173 -24.10 -5.62 -4.10
N PHE A 174 -24.47 -4.86 -3.09
CA PHE A 174 -23.84 -4.95 -1.79
C PHE A 174 -23.93 -6.42 -1.28
N PRO A 175 -22.86 -6.98 -0.67
CA PRO A 175 -22.92 -8.34 -0.15
C PRO A 175 -24.11 -8.53 0.79
N SER A 176 -24.74 -9.69 0.73
CA SER A 176 -25.90 -9.97 1.59
C SER A 176 -25.54 -9.82 3.08
N ARG A 177 -26.52 -9.45 3.91
CA ARG A 177 -26.32 -9.35 5.36
C ARG A 177 -25.74 -10.64 5.97
N ALA A 178 -26.12 -11.80 5.43
CA ALA A 178 -25.59 -13.09 5.87
C ALA A 178 -24.10 -13.19 5.51
N ARG A 179 -23.69 -12.78 4.29
CA ARG A 179 -22.29 -12.74 3.86
C ARG A 179 -21.46 -11.79 4.69
N CYS A 180 -21.96 -10.58 4.96
CA CYS A 180 -21.27 -9.62 5.82
C CYS A 180 -21.06 -10.15 7.23
N LYS A 181 -22.08 -10.83 7.80
CA LYS A 181 -21.99 -11.43 9.13
C LYS A 181 -20.98 -12.58 9.17
N GLN A 182 -20.92 -13.38 8.11
CA GLN A 182 -19.93 -14.46 7.95
C GLN A 182 -18.50 -13.90 7.90
N LEU A 183 -18.27 -12.82 7.15
CA LEU A 183 -16.95 -12.26 6.91
C LEU A 183 -16.48 -11.28 7.99
N LEU A 184 -17.36 -10.84 8.89
CA LEU A 184 -17.01 -9.88 9.93
C LEU A 184 -15.80 -10.33 10.81
N PRO A 185 -15.73 -11.59 11.28
CA PRO A 185 -14.56 -12.05 12.03
C PRO A 185 -13.27 -12.01 11.22
N THR A 186 -13.34 -12.34 9.93
CA THR A 186 -12.22 -12.27 8.98
C THR A 186 -11.75 -10.83 8.81
N TRP A 187 -12.68 -9.88 8.58
CA TRP A 187 -12.35 -8.47 8.47
C TRP A 187 -11.69 -7.91 9.74
N LEU A 188 -12.18 -8.28 10.90
CA LEU A 188 -11.61 -7.86 12.18
C LEU A 188 -10.16 -8.38 12.34
N ARG A 189 -9.94 -9.68 12.15
CA ARG A 189 -8.61 -10.29 12.26
C ARG A 189 -7.64 -9.68 11.26
N ALA A 190 -8.04 -9.61 9.99
CA ALA A 190 -7.24 -9.07 8.91
C ALA A 190 -6.91 -7.59 9.12
N SER A 191 -7.88 -6.79 9.58
CA SER A 191 -7.66 -5.38 9.90
C SER A 191 -6.69 -5.19 11.06
N VAL A 192 -6.77 -6.01 12.11
CA VAL A 192 -5.79 -5.98 13.21
C VAL A 192 -4.39 -6.29 12.70
N ILE A 193 -4.23 -7.35 11.88
CA ILE A 193 -2.95 -7.72 11.27
C ILE A 193 -2.42 -6.58 10.40
N GLY A 194 -3.27 -6.03 9.52
CA GLY A 194 -2.91 -4.93 8.64
C GLY A 194 -2.50 -3.67 9.39
N ASN A 195 -3.24 -3.29 10.43
CA ASN A 195 -2.92 -2.13 11.25
C ASN A 195 -1.61 -2.30 12.03
N LEU A 196 -1.38 -3.47 12.63
CA LEU A 196 -0.15 -3.73 13.38
C LEU A 196 1.07 -3.67 12.44
N LEU A 197 1.01 -4.37 11.31
CA LEU A 197 2.11 -4.39 10.34
C LEU A 197 2.25 -3.03 9.62
N GLY A 198 1.16 -2.30 9.41
CA GLY A 198 1.20 -0.95 8.86
C GLY A 198 1.90 0.05 9.78
N CYS A 199 1.68 -0.03 11.09
CA CYS A 199 2.39 0.80 12.06
C CYS A 199 3.87 0.44 12.22
N MET A 200 4.30 -0.73 11.74
CA MET A 200 5.70 -1.14 11.80
C MET A 200 6.45 -0.63 10.57
N PRO A 201 7.42 0.27 10.73
CA PRO A 201 8.22 0.74 9.60
C PRO A 201 8.88 -0.45 8.88
N GLY A 202 8.74 -0.50 7.57
CA GLY A 202 9.40 -1.52 6.76
C GLY A 202 8.70 -2.88 6.64
N ALA A 203 7.67 -3.19 7.43
CA ALA A 203 6.94 -4.45 7.31
C ALA A 203 6.23 -4.60 5.95
N GLY A 204 5.78 -3.49 5.41
CA GLY A 204 5.22 -3.42 4.07
C GLY A 204 3.82 -4.03 3.92
N MET A 205 3.13 -3.58 2.88
CA MET A 205 1.78 -4.00 2.55
C MET A 205 1.70 -5.50 2.19
N THR A 206 2.68 -5.98 1.44
CA THR A 206 2.74 -7.38 0.99
C THR A 206 2.79 -8.36 2.16
N MET A 207 3.59 -8.06 3.20
CA MET A 207 3.70 -8.92 4.39
C MET A 207 2.35 -9.03 5.11
N ALA A 208 1.61 -7.92 5.24
CA ALA A 208 0.31 -7.91 5.90
C ALA A 208 -0.71 -8.80 5.17
N ILE A 209 -0.74 -8.73 3.85
CA ILE A 209 -1.67 -9.46 3.00
C ILE A 209 -1.43 -10.97 3.09
N PHE A 210 -0.17 -11.41 2.92
CA PHE A 210 0.17 -12.82 3.03
C PHE A 210 -0.08 -13.35 4.44
N THR A 211 0.27 -12.57 5.48
CA THR A 211 0.01 -12.96 6.88
C THR A 211 -1.47 -13.10 7.15
N ALA A 212 -2.31 -12.16 6.70
CA ALA A 212 -3.76 -12.23 6.88
C ALA A 212 -4.36 -13.45 6.17
N TYR A 213 -3.92 -13.74 4.96
CA TYR A 213 -4.35 -14.93 4.23
C TYR A 213 -3.95 -16.23 4.92
N ASP A 214 -2.69 -16.32 5.38
CA ASP A 214 -2.20 -17.51 6.10
C ASP A 214 -2.90 -17.72 7.44
N VAL A 215 -3.23 -16.65 8.16
CA VAL A 215 -4.01 -16.72 9.40
C VAL A 215 -5.40 -17.29 9.13
N GLU A 216 -6.09 -16.80 8.07
CA GLU A 216 -7.41 -17.34 7.72
C GLU A 216 -7.35 -18.81 7.32
N LYS A 217 -6.32 -19.26 6.60
CA LYS A 217 -6.11 -20.68 6.30
C LYS A 217 -5.96 -21.53 7.55
N ARG A 218 -5.31 -21.01 8.59
CA ARG A 218 -5.13 -21.72 9.87
C ARG A 218 -6.41 -21.71 10.72
N VAL A 219 -7.18 -20.64 10.65
CA VAL A 219 -8.46 -20.51 11.38
C VAL A 219 -9.55 -21.40 10.77
N HIS A 220 -9.48 -21.62 9.46
CA HIS A 220 -10.46 -22.41 8.70
C HIS A 220 -9.77 -23.59 7.97
N PRO A 221 -9.24 -24.58 8.72
CA PRO A 221 -8.52 -25.71 8.12
C PRO A 221 -9.41 -26.62 7.27
N GLU A 222 -10.72 -26.54 7.45
CA GLU A 222 -11.74 -27.26 6.69
C GLU A 222 -11.94 -26.70 5.28
N LYS A 223 -11.53 -25.44 5.03
CA LYS A 223 -11.70 -24.76 3.76
C LYS A 223 -10.49 -24.94 2.85
N LYS A 224 -10.76 -25.02 1.55
CA LYS A 224 -9.71 -25.15 0.52
C LYS A 224 -9.41 -23.79 -0.10
N PHE A 225 -8.57 -23.00 0.56
CA PHE A 225 -8.11 -21.73 0.03
C PHE A 225 -7.37 -21.91 -1.32
N GLY A 226 -7.53 -20.94 -2.22
CA GLY A 226 -7.07 -21.05 -3.61
C GLY A 226 -8.07 -21.72 -4.56
N THR A 227 -9.23 -22.15 -4.05
CA THR A 227 -10.29 -22.75 -4.87
C THR A 227 -11.56 -21.92 -4.92
N GLY A 228 -11.56 -20.69 -4.43
CA GLY A 228 -12.66 -19.76 -4.45
C GLY A 228 -13.38 -19.65 -3.11
N GLU A 229 -12.62 -19.42 -2.04
CA GLU A 229 -13.15 -19.15 -0.70
C GLU A 229 -13.34 -17.64 -0.48
N TRP A 230 -14.44 -17.26 0.15
CA TRP A 230 -14.77 -15.85 0.38
C TRP A 230 -13.83 -15.17 1.35
N GLU A 231 -13.38 -15.88 2.38
CA GLU A 231 -12.38 -15.41 3.32
C GLU A 231 -11.01 -15.23 2.64
N GLY A 232 -10.74 -16.00 1.57
CA GLY A 232 -9.51 -15.91 0.79
C GLY A 232 -9.39 -14.61 -0.02
N ILE A 233 -10.51 -13.92 -0.31
CA ILE A 233 -10.50 -12.58 -0.89
C ILE A 233 -10.67 -11.50 0.18
N ALA A 234 -11.49 -11.76 1.21
CA ALA A 234 -11.83 -10.78 2.22
C ALA A 234 -10.65 -10.42 3.13
N ALA A 235 -9.85 -11.40 3.54
CA ALA A 235 -8.71 -11.18 4.43
C ALA A 235 -7.60 -10.33 3.80
N PRO A 236 -7.05 -10.68 2.61
CA PRO A 236 -6.00 -9.88 2.01
C PRO A 236 -6.48 -8.47 1.65
N GLU A 237 -7.73 -8.28 1.22
CA GLU A 237 -8.26 -6.97 0.90
C GLU A 237 -8.42 -6.07 2.13
N ALA A 238 -8.97 -6.61 3.22
CA ALA A 238 -9.08 -5.85 4.47
C ALA A 238 -7.69 -5.50 5.04
N ALA A 239 -6.74 -6.45 5.04
CA ALA A 239 -5.38 -6.20 5.51
C ALA A 239 -4.65 -5.17 4.63
N ASN A 240 -4.79 -5.26 3.31
CA ASN A 240 -4.20 -4.33 2.35
C ASN A 240 -4.57 -2.88 2.67
N ASN A 241 -5.85 -2.61 2.82
CA ASN A 241 -6.34 -1.27 3.11
C ASN A 241 -6.11 -0.85 4.56
N ALA A 242 -6.06 -1.79 5.49
CA ALA A 242 -5.70 -1.50 6.87
C ALA A 242 -4.24 -1.00 7.01
N VAL A 243 -3.32 -1.41 6.13
CA VAL A 243 -1.95 -0.89 6.10
C VAL A 243 -1.89 0.57 5.66
N VAL A 244 -2.81 1.04 4.82
CA VAL A 244 -2.67 2.34 4.14
C VAL A 244 -2.59 3.49 5.15
N ALA A 245 -3.64 3.74 5.91
CA ALA A 245 -3.64 4.83 6.89
C ALA A 245 -2.79 4.51 8.12
N SER A 246 -2.68 3.24 8.54
CA SER A 246 -1.85 2.88 9.68
C SER A 246 -0.34 3.09 9.41
N SER A 247 0.12 2.99 8.16
CA SER A 247 1.50 3.34 7.80
C SER A 247 1.81 4.85 7.89
N MET A 248 0.76 5.69 7.92
CA MET A 248 0.90 7.12 8.19
C MET A 248 1.11 7.42 9.67
N VAL A 249 0.81 6.49 10.58
CA VAL A 249 1.01 6.69 12.02
C VAL A 249 2.47 7.01 12.33
N PRO A 250 3.46 6.15 12.02
CA PRO A 250 4.86 6.47 12.28
C PRO A 250 5.35 7.66 11.42
N LEU A 251 4.81 7.85 10.23
CA LEU A 251 5.16 8.98 9.39
C LEU A 251 4.78 10.32 10.03
N LEU A 252 3.51 10.50 10.37
CA LEU A 252 3.03 11.78 10.89
C LEU A 252 3.46 12.04 12.33
N SER A 253 3.70 10.97 13.12
CA SER A 253 4.09 11.11 14.53
C SER A 253 5.60 11.16 14.76
N LEU A 254 6.40 10.43 13.97
CA LEU A 254 7.84 10.27 14.15
C LEU A 254 8.66 10.76 12.94
N GLY A 255 8.02 11.05 11.82
CA GLY A 255 8.72 11.38 10.56
C GLY A 255 9.32 10.16 9.85
N ILE A 256 8.95 8.93 10.25
CA ILE A 256 9.50 7.69 9.71
C ILE A 256 8.47 7.04 8.77
N PRO A 257 8.75 6.93 7.45
CA PRO A 257 7.81 6.33 6.53
C PRO A 257 7.70 4.82 6.74
N GLY A 258 6.47 4.29 6.86
CA GLY A 258 6.20 2.86 7.02
C GLY A 258 6.40 2.04 5.74
N ASN A 259 6.29 2.68 4.58
CA ASN A 259 6.44 2.05 3.27
C ASN A 259 6.81 3.10 2.19
N SER A 260 7.04 2.66 0.94
CA SER A 260 7.42 3.55 -0.16
C SER A 260 6.36 4.61 -0.49
N THR A 261 5.08 4.29 -0.35
CA THR A 261 3.98 5.26 -0.56
C THR A 261 4.00 6.34 0.53
N ALA A 262 4.19 5.95 1.79
CA ALA A 262 4.37 6.89 2.89
C ALA A 262 5.60 7.79 2.69
N ALA A 263 6.69 7.23 2.14
CA ALA A 263 7.87 8.02 1.80
C ALA A 263 7.58 9.08 0.73
N LEU A 264 6.81 8.74 -0.32
CA LEU A 264 6.35 9.72 -1.32
C LEU A 264 5.48 10.81 -0.71
N PHE A 265 4.68 10.46 0.30
CA PHE A 265 3.84 11.42 1.00
C PHE A 265 4.65 12.48 1.78
N ILE A 266 5.84 12.13 2.28
CA ILE A 266 6.78 13.13 2.85
C ILE A 266 7.09 14.22 1.81
N GLY A 267 7.34 13.81 0.55
CA GLY A 267 7.58 14.76 -0.53
C GLY A 267 6.41 15.72 -0.74
N ALA A 268 5.19 15.20 -0.73
CA ALA A 268 4.00 16.03 -0.85
C ALA A 268 3.85 17.02 0.32
N LEU A 269 4.07 16.58 1.56
CA LEU A 269 4.07 17.47 2.73
C LEU A 269 5.13 18.56 2.60
N THR A 270 6.34 18.22 2.18
CA THR A 270 7.44 19.16 2.03
C THR A 270 7.14 20.25 0.98
N ILE A 271 6.48 19.90 -0.13
CA ILE A 271 6.04 20.90 -1.15
C ILE A 271 5.10 21.93 -0.53
N HIS A 272 4.27 21.52 0.43
CA HIS A 272 3.36 22.41 1.16
C HIS A 272 4.00 23.08 2.38
N GLY A 273 5.34 22.98 2.55
CA GLY A 273 6.07 23.56 3.68
C GLY A 273 5.82 22.85 5.01
N LEU A 274 5.26 21.63 4.98
CA LEU A 274 4.96 20.84 6.17
C LEU A 274 6.08 19.84 6.45
N VAL A 275 6.48 19.71 7.70
CA VAL A 275 7.48 18.73 8.13
C VAL A 275 6.75 17.55 8.78
N ALA A 276 6.95 16.35 8.22
CA ALA A 276 6.43 15.13 8.83
C ALA A 276 7.15 14.84 10.15
N GLY A 277 6.41 14.51 11.18
CA GLY A 277 6.96 14.25 12.51
C GLY A 277 6.15 14.87 13.65
N PRO A 278 6.67 14.83 14.89
CA PRO A 278 5.91 15.27 16.07
C PRO A 278 5.53 16.74 16.02
N THR A 279 6.37 17.59 15.42
CA THR A 279 6.11 19.03 15.26
C THR A 279 4.93 19.35 14.35
N LEU A 280 4.52 18.43 13.47
CA LEU A 280 3.35 18.62 12.63
C LEU A 280 2.08 18.85 13.46
N PHE A 281 1.93 18.14 14.57
CA PHE A 281 0.77 18.26 15.47
C PHE A 281 0.83 19.48 16.36
N SER A 282 2.02 20.02 16.68
CA SER A 282 2.18 21.20 17.51
C SER A 282 2.17 22.51 16.73
N GLU A 283 2.80 22.53 15.56
CA GLU A 283 2.95 23.73 14.73
C GLU A 283 1.84 23.90 13.70
N ASN A 284 1.34 22.77 13.14
CA ASN A 284 0.32 22.75 12.09
C ASN A 284 -0.82 21.76 12.41
N PRO A 285 -1.51 21.87 13.57
CA PRO A 285 -2.52 20.91 14.00
C PRO A 285 -3.68 20.79 13.01
N GLU A 286 -4.13 21.90 12.42
CA GLU A 286 -5.22 21.90 11.44
C GLU A 286 -4.91 21.02 10.24
N MET A 287 -3.68 21.11 9.70
CA MET A 287 -3.27 20.29 8.56
C MET A 287 -3.10 18.82 8.94
N ALA A 288 -2.55 18.53 10.13
CA ALA A 288 -2.43 17.18 10.63
C ALA A 288 -3.80 16.48 10.73
N TYR A 289 -4.78 17.15 11.36
CA TYR A 289 -6.13 16.60 11.49
C TYR A 289 -6.90 16.59 10.17
N LEU A 290 -6.66 17.56 9.27
CA LEU A 290 -7.25 17.54 7.92
C LEU A 290 -6.81 16.30 7.15
N ILE A 291 -5.54 15.93 7.21
CA ILE A 291 -5.02 14.71 6.59
C ILE A 291 -5.70 13.47 7.16
N ILE A 292 -5.83 13.38 8.48
CA ILE A 292 -6.49 12.25 9.16
C ILE A 292 -7.96 12.13 8.73
N VAL A 293 -8.68 13.26 8.75
CA VAL A 293 -10.09 13.29 8.33
C VAL A 293 -10.23 12.96 6.84
N ALA A 294 -9.31 13.42 5.99
CA ALA A 294 -9.31 13.09 4.57
C ALA A 294 -9.16 11.57 4.33
N PHE A 295 -8.30 10.88 5.10
CA PHE A 295 -8.23 9.42 5.04
C PHE A 295 -9.56 8.75 5.43
N LEU A 296 -10.21 9.22 6.50
CA LEU A 296 -11.49 8.66 6.95
C LEU A 296 -12.59 8.90 5.90
N VAL A 297 -12.74 10.14 5.43
CA VAL A 297 -13.74 10.50 4.42
C VAL A 297 -13.48 9.76 3.11
N GLY A 298 -12.21 9.68 2.66
CA GLY A 298 -11.83 8.93 1.47
C GLY A 298 -12.24 7.46 1.55
N ASN A 299 -12.01 6.80 2.68
CA ASN A 299 -12.42 5.41 2.89
C ASN A 299 -13.96 5.25 2.97
N LEU A 300 -14.68 6.20 3.55
CA LEU A 300 -16.13 6.18 3.55
C LEU A 300 -16.72 6.37 2.14
N MET A 301 -16.10 7.24 1.33
CA MET A 301 -16.51 7.48 -0.06
C MET A 301 -16.10 6.36 -1.01
N MET A 302 -15.09 5.57 -0.65
CA MET A 302 -14.58 4.49 -1.50
C MET A 302 -15.67 3.47 -1.83
N LEU A 303 -16.46 3.02 -0.87
CA LEU A 303 -17.48 2.00 -1.08
C LEU A 303 -18.57 2.41 -2.07
N PRO A 304 -19.27 3.54 -1.89
CA PRO A 304 -20.30 3.95 -2.85
C PRO A 304 -19.71 4.22 -4.24
N MET A 305 -18.55 4.82 -4.34
CA MET A 305 -17.87 5.06 -5.62
C MET A 305 -17.47 3.75 -6.30
N ALA A 306 -16.91 2.79 -5.55
CA ALA A 306 -16.51 1.50 -6.08
C ALA A 306 -17.73 0.68 -6.57
N LEU A 307 -18.83 0.68 -5.83
CA LEU A 307 -20.07 0.00 -6.24
C LEU A 307 -20.68 0.64 -7.50
N LEU A 308 -20.66 1.98 -7.60
CA LEU A 308 -21.08 2.68 -8.81
C LEU A 308 -20.18 2.34 -9.99
N TYR A 309 -18.87 2.35 -9.80
CA TYR A 309 -17.88 1.95 -10.80
C TYR A 309 -18.15 0.51 -11.29
N CYS A 310 -18.29 -0.43 -10.37
CA CYS A 310 -18.56 -1.82 -10.70
C CYS A 310 -19.88 -1.98 -11.48
N LYS A 311 -20.92 -1.25 -11.09
CA LYS A 311 -22.23 -1.31 -11.73
C LYS A 311 -22.23 -0.76 -13.16
N TYR A 312 -21.54 0.35 -13.40
CA TYR A 312 -21.65 1.08 -14.67
C TYR A 312 -20.46 0.87 -15.60
N LEU A 313 -19.23 0.81 -15.08
CA LEU A 313 -18.02 0.70 -15.88
C LEU A 313 -17.50 -0.73 -15.97
N ALA A 314 -17.41 -1.47 -14.88
CA ALA A 314 -16.85 -2.82 -14.92
C ALA A 314 -17.68 -3.73 -15.82
N ALA A 315 -19.01 -3.61 -15.77
CA ALA A 315 -19.92 -4.34 -16.66
C ALA A 315 -19.75 -3.98 -18.15
N GLN A 316 -19.31 -2.76 -18.47
CA GLN A 316 -19.01 -2.33 -19.84
C GLN A 316 -17.63 -2.77 -20.30
N ILE A 317 -16.62 -2.66 -19.42
CA ILE A 317 -15.24 -3.09 -19.67
C ILE A 317 -15.19 -4.60 -19.96
N LEU A 318 -15.97 -5.40 -19.23
CA LEU A 318 -16.08 -6.85 -19.44
C LEU A 318 -16.73 -7.22 -20.80
N LYS A 319 -17.41 -6.28 -21.45
CA LYS A 319 -17.99 -6.45 -22.81
C LYS A 319 -17.05 -5.99 -23.93
N LEU A 320 -15.97 -5.28 -23.59
CA LEU A 320 -14.99 -4.84 -24.59
C LEU A 320 -14.18 -6.02 -25.08
N ASN A 321 -13.91 -6.02 -26.39
CA ASN A 321 -13.05 -7.03 -27.00
C ASN A 321 -11.67 -6.99 -26.32
N PRO A 322 -11.13 -8.12 -25.85
CA PRO A 322 -9.82 -8.20 -25.19
C PRO A 322 -8.70 -7.56 -26.01
N LYS A 323 -8.77 -7.58 -27.35
CA LYS A 323 -7.81 -6.91 -28.24
C LYS A 323 -7.77 -5.39 -28.08
N VAL A 324 -8.85 -4.77 -27.59
CA VAL A 324 -8.92 -3.32 -27.31
C VAL A 324 -8.37 -3.01 -25.92
N LEU A 325 -8.43 -3.96 -24.99
CA LEU A 325 -7.89 -3.81 -23.62
C LEU A 325 -6.38 -4.03 -23.55
N SER A 326 -5.78 -4.71 -24.52
CA SER A 326 -4.35 -5.01 -24.58
C SER A 326 -3.52 -3.98 -25.39
N ALA A 327 -4.18 -3.09 -26.12
CA ALA A 327 -3.56 -1.99 -26.88
C ALA A 327 -3.45 -0.72 -26.04
#